data_077ba740b406282a88bde58011a65128
#
_entry.id   077ba740b406282a88bde58011a65128
#
_cell.length_a   1.000
_cell.length_b   1.000
_cell.length_c   1.000
_cell.angle_alpha   90.00
_cell.angle_beta   90.00
_cell.angle_gamma   90.00
#
_symmetry.space_group_name_H-M   'P 1'
#
loop_
_entity.id
_entity.type
_entity.pdbx_description
1 polymer ?
#
loop_
_entity_poly.entity_id
_entity_poly.type
_entity_poly.pdbx_seq_one_letter_code
_entity_poly.pdbx_strand_id
1 'polypeptide(L)'
;MKKLYRRSISGLMALLICFTTILGGGITAFAASSSGEVAKSYSIGFPRSGDTNLDYSGTWGHDELHYMNGWTSGEATWMTTLHTIGSFDGPACYCIEPGVPRLLEKTYTRYGEDYWKNYPSDYNSTIDADTIKTLLGRIMQYGYQGDLSLDWRSQNETDADKMAHMMATQVLVWETVVGERDANFNHVDPGSADAVKSVYRTSHPLYSRFSAYYDSIEASVQSHTVIPSFMSKTPNKAQTVELKWDGNQYTATLTDSNHVVSNYTFTSNLVDITFTTNDDTLTITAKTAPAEPVTISASKNNIRKGVVVWSDGHYGPDGTMQDAVTYAATVTDPVQAFLNLKVSYGSAKIVKTSEDGKVDNLTFTVTGNGINQTVKTNSKGEIQIDNLMPGVYTVTEMDYDKYEPQE
;
A
#
# COMPACT_ATOMS: atom_id res chain seq x y z
N MET A 1 20.42 -19.47 -35.60
CA MET A 1 20.73 -18.73 -34.36
C MET A 1 20.37 -17.24 -34.41
N LYS A 2 20.51 -16.49 -35.51
CA LYS A 2 20.17 -15.03 -35.56
C LYS A 2 18.67 -14.70 -35.50
N LYS A 3 17.74 -15.60 -35.80
CA LYS A 3 16.28 -15.33 -35.77
C LYS A 3 15.64 -15.51 -34.40
N LEU A 4 16.20 -16.32 -33.49
CA LEU A 4 15.70 -16.48 -32.13
C LEU A 4 16.04 -15.26 -31.27
N TYR A 5 17.20 -14.65 -31.45
CA TYR A 5 17.65 -13.50 -30.66
C TYR A 5 16.81 -12.24 -30.91
N ARG A 6 16.30 -12.06 -32.15
CA ARG A 6 15.41 -10.92 -32.47
C ARG A 6 14.01 -11.02 -31.86
N ARG A 7 13.49 -12.23 -31.66
CA ARG A 7 12.17 -12.42 -31.04
C ARG A 7 12.20 -12.19 -29.50
N SER A 8 13.30 -12.55 -28.86
CA SER A 8 13.47 -12.32 -27.42
C SER A 8 13.64 -10.84 -27.06
N ILE A 9 14.34 -10.06 -27.89
CA ILE A 9 14.52 -8.61 -27.68
C ILE A 9 13.22 -7.86 -27.93
N SER A 10 12.41 -8.26 -28.91
CA SER A 10 11.11 -7.64 -29.18
C SER A 10 10.07 -7.91 -28.07
N GLY A 11 10.11 -9.10 -27.46
CA GLY A 11 9.27 -9.43 -26.31
C GLY A 11 9.67 -8.66 -25.06
N LEU A 12 10.96 -8.49 -24.81
CA LEU A 12 11.48 -7.73 -23.67
C LEU A 12 11.19 -6.22 -23.83
N MET A 13 11.31 -5.67 -25.04
CA MET A 13 10.96 -4.28 -25.32
C MET A 13 9.45 -4.02 -25.24
N ALA A 14 8.60 -4.94 -25.68
CA ALA A 14 7.16 -4.81 -25.54
C ALA A 14 6.72 -4.89 -24.07
N LEU A 15 7.36 -5.73 -23.25
CA LEU A 15 7.11 -5.81 -21.81
C LEU A 15 7.57 -4.54 -21.08
N LEU A 16 8.74 -3.98 -21.46
CA LEU A 16 9.26 -2.73 -20.90
C LEU A 16 8.35 -1.53 -21.26
N ILE A 17 7.80 -1.51 -22.48
CA ILE A 17 6.86 -0.45 -22.91
C ILE A 17 5.51 -0.60 -22.21
N CYS A 18 5.01 -1.81 -21.95
CA CYS A 18 3.79 -2.00 -21.14
C CYS A 18 4.02 -1.58 -19.68
N PHE A 19 5.19 -1.84 -19.09
CA PHE A 19 5.50 -1.38 -17.73
C PHE A 19 5.63 0.15 -17.64
N THR A 20 6.22 0.80 -18.64
CA THR A 20 6.35 2.25 -18.68
C THR A 20 5.03 2.96 -19.00
N THR A 21 4.11 2.33 -19.73
CA THR A 21 2.78 2.92 -20.00
C THR A 21 1.82 2.76 -18.81
N ILE A 22 1.96 1.72 -18.00
CA ILE A 22 1.19 1.58 -16.75
C ILE A 22 1.72 2.53 -15.66
N LEU A 23 3.03 2.78 -15.60
CA LEU A 23 3.64 3.73 -14.67
C LEU A 23 3.59 5.19 -15.19
N GLY A 24 3.53 5.39 -16.49
CA GLY A 24 3.56 6.73 -17.11
C GLY A 24 2.18 7.33 -17.44
N GLY A 25 1.15 6.51 -17.56
CA GLY A 25 -0.18 6.97 -18.00
C GLY A 25 -1.01 7.70 -16.94
N GLY A 26 -0.63 7.60 -15.65
CA GLY A 26 -1.36 8.25 -14.55
C GLY A 26 -0.82 9.61 -14.11
N ILE A 27 0.39 9.97 -14.53
CA ILE A 27 1.06 11.19 -14.03
C ILE A 27 0.77 12.42 -14.92
N THR A 28 0.42 12.24 -16.17
CA THR A 28 0.31 13.36 -17.13
C THR A 28 -1.02 14.11 -17.09
N ALA A 29 -2.05 13.62 -16.43
CA ALA A 29 -3.35 14.30 -16.38
C ALA A 29 -3.43 15.44 -15.34
N PHE A 30 -2.47 15.57 -14.44
CA PHE A 30 -2.51 16.55 -13.34
C PHE A 30 -1.43 17.63 -13.34
N ALA A 31 -0.39 17.48 -14.14
CA ALA A 31 0.63 18.52 -14.30
C ALA A 31 0.13 19.77 -15.05
N ALA A 32 -1.09 19.74 -15.57
CA ALA A 32 -1.64 20.81 -16.39
C ALA A 32 -2.67 21.71 -15.68
N SER A 33 -2.87 21.59 -14.37
CA SER A 33 -3.69 22.57 -13.66
C SER A 33 -2.79 23.70 -13.15
N SER A 34 -2.85 24.81 -13.83
CA SER A 34 -2.21 26.09 -13.61
C SER A 34 -1.79 26.35 -12.16
N SER A 35 -0.49 26.23 -11.87
CA SER A 35 0.13 27.03 -10.82
C SER A 35 -0.20 28.49 -11.12
N GLY A 36 -0.73 29.20 -10.13
CA GLY A 36 -1.05 30.61 -10.28
C GLY A 36 -2.53 30.99 -10.26
N GLU A 37 -3.48 30.02 -10.18
CA GLU A 37 -4.86 30.33 -9.85
C GLU A 37 -4.90 30.98 -8.46
N VAL A 38 -5.67 32.04 -8.31
CA VAL A 38 -5.81 32.74 -7.04
C VAL A 38 -7.23 32.64 -6.51
N ALA A 39 -7.37 32.42 -5.22
CA ALA A 39 -8.66 32.34 -4.56
C ALA A 39 -8.61 32.95 -3.15
N LYS A 40 -9.74 33.40 -2.66
CA LYS A 40 -9.89 33.84 -1.27
C LYS A 40 -10.28 32.68 -0.37
N SER A 41 -9.83 32.75 0.86
CA SER A 41 -10.21 31.84 1.92
C SER A 41 -11.34 32.43 2.75
N TYR A 42 -12.27 31.57 3.13
CA TYR A 42 -13.41 31.89 3.99
C TYR A 42 -13.38 31.00 5.22
N SER A 43 -13.89 31.52 6.33
CA SER A 43 -14.03 30.78 7.57
C SER A 43 -15.49 30.66 7.95
N ILE A 44 -15.86 29.46 8.37
CA ILE A 44 -17.17 29.15 8.90
C ILE A 44 -16.99 28.80 10.37
N GLY A 45 -17.61 29.57 11.27
CA GLY A 45 -17.50 29.31 12.69
C GLY A 45 -18.28 28.07 13.14
N PHE A 46 -17.82 27.42 14.18
CA PHE A 46 -18.61 26.37 14.83
C PHE A 46 -19.86 26.98 15.49
N PRO A 47 -21.02 26.36 15.28
CA PRO A 47 -22.23 26.79 15.98
C PRO A 47 -22.13 26.47 17.47
N ARG A 48 -22.74 27.30 18.28
CA ARG A 48 -22.98 27.01 19.70
C ARG A 48 -24.17 26.08 19.86
N SER A 49 -24.02 25.01 20.61
CA SER A 49 -25.19 24.26 21.04
C SER A 49 -26.04 25.12 21.98
N GLY A 50 -27.28 25.39 21.59
CA GLY A 50 -28.25 26.10 22.40
C GLY A 50 -28.22 27.64 22.36
N ASP A 51 -27.33 28.25 21.58
CA ASP A 51 -27.27 29.69 21.43
C ASP A 51 -27.70 30.14 20.03
N THR A 52 -28.69 30.95 19.94
CA THR A 52 -29.18 31.57 18.70
C THR A 52 -28.35 32.78 18.26
N ASN A 53 -27.52 33.29 19.13
CA ASN A 53 -26.59 34.34 18.83
C ASN A 53 -25.31 33.71 18.26
N LEU A 54 -25.07 33.96 17.05
CA LEU A 54 -23.92 33.51 16.26
C LEU A 54 -22.59 34.12 16.72
N ASP A 55 -22.45 34.29 17.99
CA ASP A 55 -21.20 34.63 18.61
C ASP A 55 -20.32 33.39 18.61
N TYR A 56 -19.15 33.50 18.03
CA TYR A 56 -18.13 32.45 17.92
C TYR A 56 -17.60 31.97 19.29
N SER A 57 -17.98 32.59 20.38
CA SER A 57 -17.75 32.11 21.71
C SER A 57 -18.59 30.87 22.06
N GLY A 58 -19.08 30.19 21.05
CA GLY A 58 -20.05 29.17 21.08
C GLY A 58 -19.65 27.82 21.62
N THR A 59 -20.67 27.14 22.06
CA THR A 59 -20.58 25.95 22.86
C THR A 59 -20.15 24.69 22.13
N TRP A 60 -19.94 24.73 20.82
CA TRP A 60 -19.49 23.56 20.10
C TRP A 60 -17.97 23.50 20.02
N GLY A 61 -17.27 24.12 20.90
CA GLY A 61 -15.86 23.93 20.92
C GLY A 61 -15.03 25.02 21.53
N HIS A 62 -15.66 26.10 22.00
CA HIS A 62 -14.87 27.22 22.42
C HIS A 62 -13.94 26.92 23.60
N ASP A 63 -14.36 26.19 24.61
CA ASP A 63 -13.54 25.89 25.78
C ASP A 63 -12.93 24.48 25.75
N GLU A 64 -13.11 23.73 24.66
CA GLU A 64 -12.92 22.30 24.66
C GLU A 64 -11.90 21.81 23.66
N LEU A 65 -11.40 22.71 22.81
CA LEU A 65 -10.32 22.41 21.88
C LEU A 65 -9.00 22.86 22.49
N HIS A 66 -8.08 21.94 22.62
CA HIS A 66 -6.70 22.24 22.96
C HIS A 66 -5.88 22.31 21.69
N TYR A 67 -4.92 23.17 21.70
CA TYR A 67 -3.93 23.18 20.66
C TYR A 67 -2.75 22.29 20.97
N MET A 68 -1.98 22.05 19.94
CA MET A 68 -0.79 21.22 19.95
C MET A 68 0.21 21.59 21.03
N ASN A 69 1.01 20.64 21.38
CA ASN A 69 2.14 20.81 22.30
C ASN A 69 3.11 21.89 21.78
N GLY A 70 3.63 22.64 22.73
CA GLY A 70 4.46 23.82 22.43
C GLY A 70 3.71 25.12 22.59
N TRP A 71 2.41 25.09 22.71
CA TRP A 71 1.60 26.21 23.12
C TRP A 71 1.55 26.22 24.65
N THR A 72 1.89 27.35 25.20
CA THR A 72 1.97 27.51 26.65
C THR A 72 0.69 27.08 27.33
N SER A 73 0.84 26.22 28.31
CA SER A 73 -0.24 25.70 29.13
C SER A 73 -1.17 26.81 29.63
N GLY A 74 -2.44 26.73 29.27
CA GLY A 74 -3.48 27.61 29.75
C GLY A 74 -4.11 28.54 28.71
N GLU A 75 -3.54 28.67 27.52
CA GLU A 75 -4.19 29.38 26.42
C GLU A 75 -4.85 28.34 25.49
N ALA A 76 -6.13 28.14 25.70
CA ALA A 76 -6.95 27.46 24.74
C ALA A 76 -6.94 28.27 23.45
N THR A 77 -6.26 27.78 22.44
CA THR A 77 -6.33 28.35 21.12
C THR A 77 -7.45 27.62 20.40
N TRP A 78 -8.41 28.38 19.96
CA TRP A 78 -9.68 27.91 19.48
C TRP A 78 -9.58 27.36 18.06
N MET A 79 -9.95 26.13 17.84
CA MET A 79 -10.34 25.67 16.53
C MET A 79 -11.81 26.05 16.30
N THR A 80 -12.03 27.34 16.10
CA THR A 80 -13.36 27.90 15.97
C THR A 80 -13.87 27.94 14.54
N THR A 81 -13.03 27.54 13.56
CA THR A 81 -13.38 27.79 12.17
C THR A 81 -13.02 26.60 11.27
N LEU A 82 -13.99 26.18 10.50
CA LEU A 82 -13.81 25.39 9.30
C LEU A 82 -13.52 26.34 8.14
N HIS A 83 -12.74 25.87 7.17
CA HIS A 83 -12.29 26.73 6.09
C HIS A 83 -12.79 26.23 4.75
N THR A 84 -13.16 27.16 3.89
CA THR A 84 -13.41 26.92 2.46
C THR A 84 -12.52 27.81 1.60
N ILE A 85 -12.39 27.47 0.34
CA ILE A 85 -11.63 28.21 -0.63
C ILE A 85 -12.52 28.60 -1.83
N GLY A 86 -12.35 29.81 -2.35
CA GLY A 86 -13.08 30.33 -3.48
C GLY A 86 -14.40 31.01 -3.11
N SER A 87 -15.21 30.39 -2.26
CA SER A 87 -16.49 30.90 -1.77
C SER A 87 -16.84 30.31 -0.41
N PHE A 88 -17.86 30.83 0.26
CA PHE A 88 -18.39 30.21 1.49
C PHE A 88 -18.92 28.80 1.28
N ASP A 89 -19.46 28.54 0.09
CA ASP A 89 -19.97 27.23 -0.34
C ASP A 89 -18.92 26.44 -1.11
N GLY A 90 -17.66 26.82 -1.00
CA GLY A 90 -16.55 26.17 -1.67
C GLY A 90 -16.17 24.84 -1.01
N PRO A 91 -15.22 24.12 -1.63
CA PRO A 91 -14.73 22.87 -1.08
C PRO A 91 -14.08 23.07 0.28
N ALA A 92 -14.24 22.10 1.17
CA ALA A 92 -13.53 22.03 2.43
C ALA A 92 -12.03 22.14 2.23
N CYS A 93 -11.40 22.96 3.04
CA CYS A 93 -9.99 23.31 2.98
C CYS A 93 -9.36 23.00 4.33
N TYR A 94 -8.30 22.21 4.32
CA TYR A 94 -7.63 21.71 5.52
C TYR A 94 -6.32 22.45 5.76
N CYS A 95 -6.14 22.95 6.97
CA CYS A 95 -4.90 23.56 7.43
C CYS A 95 -3.77 22.53 7.49
N ILE A 96 -2.59 22.90 6.99
CA ILE A 96 -1.37 22.08 7.10
C ILE A 96 -0.27 22.74 7.93
N GLU A 97 -0.57 23.88 8.57
CA GLU A 97 0.35 24.62 9.43
C GLU A 97 -0.33 24.94 10.75
N PRO A 98 -0.48 23.93 11.64
CA PRO A 98 -1.07 24.20 12.96
C PRO A 98 -0.28 25.27 13.68
N GLY A 99 -1.00 26.24 14.24
CA GLY A 99 -0.36 27.35 14.95
C GLY A 99 -0.13 28.61 14.14
N VAL A 100 -0.07 28.53 12.82
CA VAL A 100 0.01 29.71 11.96
C VAL A 100 -1.38 30.31 11.77
N PRO A 101 -1.57 31.65 11.93
CA PRO A 101 -2.88 32.26 11.82
C PRO A 101 -3.39 32.24 10.39
N ARG A 102 -4.66 31.92 10.22
CA ARG A 102 -5.32 32.09 8.92
C ARG A 102 -5.81 33.51 8.77
N LEU A 103 -5.43 34.16 7.70
CA LEU A 103 -5.88 35.49 7.37
C LEU A 103 -7.09 35.40 6.43
N LEU A 104 -8.25 35.87 6.92
CA LEU A 104 -9.49 35.90 6.16
C LEU A 104 -9.41 36.89 5.00
N GLU A 105 -10.12 36.59 3.91
CA GLU A 105 -10.22 37.41 2.71
C GLU A 105 -8.90 37.71 2.01
N LYS A 106 -7.80 37.16 2.45
CA LYS A 106 -6.52 37.24 1.75
C LYS A 106 -6.54 36.32 0.54
N THR A 107 -5.73 36.69 -0.43
CA THR A 107 -5.58 35.93 -1.67
C THR A 107 -4.52 34.85 -1.49
N TYR A 108 -4.90 33.62 -1.76
CA TYR A 108 -4.04 32.45 -1.81
C TYR A 108 -3.76 32.09 -3.26
N THR A 109 -2.57 31.64 -3.53
CA THR A 109 -2.17 31.10 -4.82
C THR A 109 -2.20 29.57 -4.77
N ARG A 110 -2.67 28.97 -5.83
CA ARG A 110 -2.72 27.53 -5.99
C ARG A 110 -1.35 26.99 -6.38
N TYR A 111 -0.90 25.96 -5.67
CA TYR A 111 0.30 25.20 -5.95
C TYR A 111 -0.02 23.72 -6.15
N GLY A 112 0.79 23.07 -6.98
CA GLY A 112 0.77 21.62 -7.20
C GLY A 112 2.05 20.95 -6.69
N GLU A 113 2.67 20.16 -7.57
CA GLU A 113 3.88 19.40 -7.26
C GLU A 113 5.08 20.26 -6.83
N ASP A 114 5.15 21.50 -7.30
CA ASP A 114 6.28 22.39 -6.97
C ASP A 114 6.30 22.81 -5.50
N TYR A 115 5.15 22.83 -4.85
CA TYR A 115 5.07 23.06 -3.40
C TYR A 115 5.85 21.99 -2.63
N TRP A 116 5.57 20.73 -2.92
CA TRP A 116 6.15 19.60 -2.20
C TRP A 116 7.65 19.43 -2.45
N LYS A 117 8.14 19.80 -3.62
CA LYS A 117 9.58 19.80 -3.93
C LYS A 117 10.37 20.81 -3.10
N ASN A 118 9.73 21.89 -2.69
CA ASN A 118 10.33 22.95 -1.91
C ASN A 118 9.94 22.90 -0.43
N TYR A 119 9.14 21.90 -0.02
CA TYR A 119 8.73 21.72 1.36
C TYR A 119 9.94 21.42 2.25
N PRO A 120 10.13 22.11 3.39
CA PRO A 120 11.31 21.95 4.23
C PRO A 120 11.44 20.51 4.76
N SER A 121 12.61 19.90 4.53
CA SER A 121 12.85 18.50 4.90
C SER A 121 13.02 18.26 6.41
N ASP A 122 13.23 19.32 7.16
CA ASP A 122 13.42 19.31 8.63
C ASP A 122 12.14 19.60 9.41
N TYR A 123 11.05 19.97 8.72
CA TYR A 123 9.79 20.26 9.38
C TYR A 123 9.10 19.02 9.94
N ASN A 124 9.25 17.89 9.25
CA ASN A 124 8.72 16.61 9.70
C ASN A 124 9.85 15.61 9.84
N SER A 125 10.17 15.23 11.07
CA SER A 125 11.28 14.29 11.36
C SER A 125 10.91 12.82 11.11
N THR A 126 9.64 12.51 10.85
CA THR A 126 9.12 11.15 10.73
C THR A 126 9.03 10.68 9.29
N ILE A 127 8.56 11.53 8.38
CA ILE A 127 8.31 11.20 6.97
C ILE A 127 8.67 12.37 6.05
N ASP A 128 9.01 12.06 4.81
CA ASP A 128 9.34 13.06 3.78
C ASP A 128 8.10 13.72 3.16
N ALA A 129 8.32 14.80 2.41
CA ALA A 129 7.26 15.59 1.79
C ALA A 129 6.40 14.80 0.79
N ASP A 130 6.98 13.87 0.03
CA ASP A 130 6.24 13.03 -0.90
C ASP A 130 5.34 12.02 -0.17
N THR A 131 5.81 11.52 0.94
CA THR A 131 5.02 10.66 1.84
C THR A 131 3.90 11.47 2.49
N ILE A 132 4.17 12.68 2.99
CA ILE A 132 3.12 13.60 3.51
C ILE A 132 2.04 13.80 2.46
N LYS A 133 2.40 14.25 1.26
CA LYS A 133 1.45 14.47 0.15
C LYS A 133 0.60 13.23 -0.15
N THR A 134 1.24 12.07 -0.17
CA THR A 134 0.55 10.80 -0.44
C THR A 134 -0.46 10.47 0.66
N LEU A 135 -0.07 10.58 1.92
CA LEU A 135 -0.95 10.34 3.06
C LEU A 135 -2.10 11.36 3.11
N LEU A 136 -1.84 12.64 2.86
CA LEU A 136 -2.91 13.64 2.74
C LEU A 136 -3.92 13.27 1.65
N GLY A 137 -3.45 12.79 0.50
CA GLY A 137 -4.33 12.31 -0.58
C GLY A 137 -5.19 11.11 -0.16
N ARG A 138 -4.66 10.19 0.65
CA ARG A 138 -5.40 9.05 1.22
C ARG A 138 -6.38 9.50 2.30
N ILE A 139 -5.97 10.39 3.19
CA ILE A 139 -6.87 11.00 4.20
C ILE A 139 -8.06 11.65 3.50
N MET A 140 -7.82 12.45 2.46
CA MET A 140 -8.89 13.10 1.70
C MET A 140 -9.74 12.12 0.89
N GLN A 141 -9.21 10.95 0.53
CA GLN A 141 -9.98 9.89 -0.13
C GLN A 141 -11.04 9.30 0.79
N TYR A 142 -10.73 9.16 2.06
CA TYR A 142 -11.61 8.55 3.06
C TYR A 142 -12.29 9.56 4.00
N GLY A 143 -11.75 10.77 4.07
CA GLY A 143 -12.25 11.87 4.87
C GLY A 143 -13.39 12.65 4.21
N TYR A 144 -13.77 13.75 4.83
CA TYR A 144 -14.85 14.60 4.35
C TYR A 144 -14.46 15.33 3.06
N GLN A 145 -15.29 15.19 2.05
CA GLN A 145 -15.11 15.80 0.71
C GLN A 145 -16.25 16.73 0.31
N GLY A 146 -17.22 16.95 1.19
CA GLY A 146 -18.38 17.77 0.89
C GLY A 146 -18.07 19.27 0.87
N ASP A 147 -19.07 20.04 0.50
CA ASP A 147 -19.10 21.47 0.71
C ASP A 147 -19.41 21.79 2.18
N LEU A 148 -19.11 23.02 2.56
CA LEU A 148 -19.44 23.56 3.87
C LEU A 148 -20.59 24.57 3.81
N SER A 149 -21.51 24.41 2.87
CA SER A 149 -22.77 25.16 2.85
C SER A 149 -23.61 24.75 4.07
N LEU A 150 -23.08 25.02 5.26
CA LEU A 150 -23.69 24.69 6.52
C LEU A 150 -24.63 25.83 6.92
N ASP A 151 -25.90 25.54 7.06
CA ASP A 151 -26.75 26.35 7.91
C ASP A 151 -26.48 26.02 9.39
N TRP A 152 -25.27 26.32 9.82
CA TRP A 152 -24.82 26.10 11.17
C TRP A 152 -25.65 26.84 12.23
N ARG A 153 -26.51 27.75 11.81
CA ARG A 153 -27.53 28.40 12.68
C ARG A 153 -28.66 27.47 13.01
N SER A 154 -28.98 26.54 12.14
CA SER A 154 -30.03 25.57 12.34
C SER A 154 -29.67 24.52 13.39
N GLN A 155 -28.36 24.31 13.64
CA GLN A 155 -27.85 23.27 14.56
C GLN A 155 -28.46 21.90 14.29
N ASN A 156 -28.76 21.61 13.03
CA ASN A 156 -29.37 20.35 12.66
C ASN A 156 -28.37 19.19 12.73
N GLU A 157 -28.87 17.97 12.83
CA GLU A 157 -28.07 16.77 12.96
C GLU A 157 -27.15 16.52 11.75
N THR A 158 -27.57 16.92 10.55
CA THR A 158 -26.79 16.76 9.32
C THR A 158 -25.55 17.64 9.35
N ASP A 159 -25.67 18.90 9.81
CA ASP A 159 -24.54 19.81 9.89
C ASP A 159 -23.59 19.42 11.01
N ALA A 160 -24.11 18.96 12.13
CA ALA A 160 -23.33 18.40 13.23
C ALA A 160 -22.48 17.21 12.75
N ASP A 161 -23.06 16.34 11.96
CA ASP A 161 -22.39 15.17 11.39
C ASP A 161 -21.28 15.57 10.40
N LYS A 162 -21.56 16.48 9.47
CA LYS A 162 -20.57 17.03 8.54
C LYS A 162 -19.38 17.66 9.26
N MET A 163 -19.66 18.45 10.32
CA MET A 163 -18.61 19.09 11.11
C MET A 163 -17.74 18.05 11.83
N ALA A 164 -18.33 17.06 12.46
CA ALA A 164 -17.59 16.00 13.12
C ALA A 164 -16.69 15.25 12.14
N HIS A 165 -17.19 14.95 10.94
CA HIS A 165 -16.43 14.29 9.88
C HIS A 165 -15.27 15.16 9.37
N MET A 166 -15.54 16.46 9.11
CA MET A 166 -14.49 17.37 8.69
C MET A 166 -13.43 17.57 9.76
N MET A 167 -13.83 17.66 11.04
CA MET A 167 -12.89 17.75 12.15
C MET A 167 -11.99 16.54 12.27
N ALA A 168 -12.53 15.35 12.13
CA ALA A 168 -11.75 14.12 12.12
C ALA A 168 -10.71 14.12 10.99
N THR A 169 -11.12 14.57 9.81
CA THR A 169 -10.22 14.72 8.67
C THR A 169 -9.11 15.73 8.95
N GLN A 170 -9.45 16.88 9.52
CA GLN A 170 -8.48 17.92 9.85
C GLN A 170 -7.45 17.47 10.89
N VAL A 171 -7.88 16.77 11.93
CA VAL A 171 -6.96 16.24 12.96
C VAL A 171 -5.96 15.27 12.35
N LEU A 172 -6.40 14.34 11.50
CA LEU A 172 -5.51 13.40 10.81
C LEU A 172 -4.55 14.09 9.83
N VAL A 173 -4.99 15.16 9.17
CA VAL A 173 -4.11 16.03 8.37
C VAL A 173 -3.02 16.64 9.25
N TRP A 174 -3.36 17.20 10.39
CA TRP A 174 -2.39 17.78 11.31
C TRP A 174 -1.40 16.75 11.85
N GLU A 175 -1.88 15.62 12.34
CA GLU A 175 -1.01 14.54 12.81
C GLU A 175 0.02 14.12 11.74
N THR A 176 -0.41 14.12 10.47
CA THR A 176 0.48 13.78 9.36
C THR A 176 1.56 14.83 9.16
N VAL A 177 1.21 16.11 9.13
CA VAL A 177 2.17 17.19 8.84
C VAL A 177 3.12 17.48 10.00
N VAL A 178 2.72 17.22 11.24
CA VAL A 178 3.58 17.41 12.42
C VAL A 178 4.44 16.20 12.78
N GLY A 179 4.31 15.09 12.02
CA GLY A 179 5.14 13.91 12.21
C GLY A 179 4.61 12.90 13.22
N GLU A 180 3.35 12.98 13.63
CA GLU A 180 2.68 11.98 14.49
C GLU A 180 2.22 10.73 13.72
N ARG A 181 2.50 10.66 12.42
CA ARG A 181 2.18 9.51 11.56
C ARG A 181 3.40 9.03 10.81
N ASP A 182 3.63 7.71 10.82
CA ASP A 182 4.64 7.09 9.98
C ASP A 182 4.13 6.84 8.54
N ALA A 183 4.98 6.32 7.67
CA ALA A 183 4.63 6.03 6.28
C ALA A 183 3.54 4.94 6.11
N ASN A 184 3.28 4.13 7.14
CA ASN A 184 2.17 3.16 7.17
C ASN A 184 0.93 3.71 7.87
N PHE A 185 0.97 4.99 8.23
CA PHE A 185 -0.07 5.70 8.96
C PHE A 185 -0.27 5.22 10.40
N ASN A 186 0.72 4.59 10.99
CA ASN A 186 0.68 4.29 12.42
C ASN A 186 0.96 5.56 13.21
N HIS A 187 0.28 5.71 14.34
CA HIS A 187 0.59 6.79 15.27
C HIS A 187 1.98 6.58 15.86
N VAL A 188 2.76 7.64 15.88
CA VAL A 188 4.11 7.68 16.47
C VAL A 188 4.25 8.92 17.32
N ASP A 189 5.11 8.85 18.33
CA ASP A 189 5.46 10.02 19.14
C ASP A 189 6.72 10.66 18.53
N PRO A 190 6.60 11.87 17.95
CA PRO A 190 7.79 12.57 17.44
C PRO A 190 8.69 13.14 18.55
N GLY A 191 8.32 12.92 19.82
CA GLY A 191 9.09 13.37 20.99
C GLY A 191 8.93 14.87 21.31
N SER A 192 8.05 15.58 20.63
CA SER A 192 7.94 17.05 20.74
C SER A 192 6.55 17.54 21.10
N ALA A 193 5.51 16.69 21.05
CA ALA A 193 4.16 17.19 21.14
C ALA A 193 3.21 16.20 21.82
N ASP A 194 2.14 16.70 22.42
CA ASP A 194 0.97 15.92 22.71
C ASP A 194 0.33 15.50 21.39
N ALA A 195 -0.23 14.29 21.37
CA ALA A 195 -0.96 13.82 20.23
C ALA A 195 -2.05 14.81 19.87
N VAL A 196 -2.09 15.20 18.59
CA VAL A 196 -3.09 16.15 18.08
C VAL A 196 -4.52 15.67 18.36
N LYS A 197 -4.73 14.34 18.43
CA LYS A 197 -6.01 13.76 18.83
C LYS A 197 -6.50 14.24 20.20
N SER A 198 -5.61 14.59 21.12
CA SER A 198 -5.96 15.12 22.45
C SER A 198 -6.61 16.50 22.40
N VAL A 199 -6.52 17.17 21.26
CA VAL A 199 -7.18 18.46 21.01
C VAL A 199 -8.69 18.38 21.22
N TYR A 200 -9.30 17.20 20.99
CA TYR A 200 -10.74 17.06 21.06
C TYR A 200 -11.18 16.41 22.37
N ARG A 201 -11.81 17.16 23.25
CA ARG A 201 -12.23 16.66 24.56
C ARG A 201 -13.37 15.67 24.48
N THR A 202 -13.30 14.64 25.31
CA THR A 202 -14.33 13.59 25.41
C THR A 202 -15.69 14.11 25.90
N SER A 203 -15.71 15.23 26.56
CA SER A 203 -16.96 15.89 27.05
C SER A 203 -17.68 16.69 25.96
N HIS A 204 -17.04 16.89 24.79
CA HIS A 204 -17.65 17.67 23.72
C HIS A 204 -18.87 16.95 23.11
N PRO A 205 -19.98 17.64 22.81
CA PRO A 205 -21.20 17.02 22.28
C PRO A 205 -20.99 16.22 20.99
N LEU A 206 -20.02 16.60 20.14
CA LEU A 206 -19.71 15.89 18.90
C LEU A 206 -18.62 14.84 19.05
N TYR A 207 -18.06 14.61 20.25
CA TYR A 207 -16.92 13.74 20.43
C TYR A 207 -17.15 12.31 19.91
N SER A 208 -18.31 11.73 20.18
CA SER A 208 -18.60 10.37 19.73
C SER A 208 -18.65 10.24 18.21
N ARG A 209 -19.18 11.26 17.51
CA ARG A 209 -19.19 11.29 16.04
C ARG A 209 -17.79 11.53 15.48
N PHE A 210 -17.10 12.51 16.05
CA PHE A 210 -15.71 12.79 15.71
C PHE A 210 -14.83 11.54 15.84
N SER A 211 -14.88 10.87 16.99
CA SER A 211 -14.06 9.66 17.23
C SER A 211 -14.41 8.54 16.26
N ALA A 212 -15.68 8.34 15.94
CA ALA A 212 -16.11 7.33 14.97
C ALA A 212 -15.57 7.62 13.57
N TYR A 213 -15.62 8.86 13.10
CA TYR A 213 -15.04 9.26 11.82
C TYR A 213 -13.52 9.17 11.83
N TYR A 214 -12.88 9.65 12.87
CA TYR A 214 -11.43 9.58 13.03
C TYR A 214 -10.94 8.12 12.94
N ASP A 215 -11.50 7.23 13.74
CA ASP A 215 -11.12 5.82 13.76
C ASP A 215 -11.39 5.12 12.40
N SER A 216 -12.50 5.48 11.74
CA SER A 216 -12.85 4.95 10.42
C SER A 216 -11.89 5.41 9.32
N ILE A 217 -11.54 6.69 9.29
CA ILE A 217 -10.59 7.24 8.31
C ILE A 217 -9.20 6.65 8.56
N GLU A 218 -8.75 6.63 9.82
CA GLU A 218 -7.47 6.04 10.23
C GLU A 218 -7.35 4.60 9.75
N ALA A 219 -8.32 3.75 10.09
CA ALA A 219 -8.34 2.35 9.68
C ALA A 219 -8.35 2.20 8.15
N SER A 220 -9.07 3.06 7.44
CA SER A 220 -9.13 3.04 5.98
C SER A 220 -7.80 3.42 5.34
N VAL A 221 -7.11 4.44 5.86
CA VAL A 221 -5.77 4.85 5.38
C VAL A 221 -4.74 3.76 5.69
N GLN A 222 -4.76 3.17 6.88
CA GLN A 222 -3.88 2.06 7.25
C GLN A 222 -4.09 0.84 6.35
N SER A 223 -5.34 0.45 6.11
CA SER A 223 -5.68 -0.69 5.25
C SER A 223 -5.38 -0.46 3.77
N HIS A 224 -5.22 0.78 3.36
CA HIS A 224 -4.98 1.17 1.97
C HIS A 224 -3.79 0.43 1.35
N THR A 225 -2.70 0.27 2.10
CA THR A 225 -1.45 -0.36 1.64
C THR A 225 -1.16 -1.71 2.28
N VAL A 226 -2.12 -2.32 2.97
CA VAL A 226 -1.95 -3.67 3.51
C VAL A 226 -1.82 -4.65 2.34
N ILE A 227 -0.80 -5.50 2.41
CA ILE A 227 -0.53 -6.58 1.45
C ILE A 227 -0.86 -7.94 2.09
N PRO A 228 -1.04 -9.01 1.29
CA PRO A 228 -1.18 -10.35 1.83
C PRO A 228 -0.01 -10.70 2.77
N SER A 229 -0.30 -11.33 3.90
CA SER A 229 0.65 -11.55 5.01
C SER A 229 1.87 -12.39 4.62
N PHE A 230 1.74 -13.20 3.58
CA PHE A 230 2.81 -14.04 3.02
C PHE A 230 3.61 -13.35 1.89
N MET A 231 3.38 -12.06 1.62
CA MET A 231 4.06 -11.29 0.58
C MET A 231 4.92 -10.18 1.18
N SER A 232 5.73 -9.53 0.33
CA SER A 232 6.58 -8.39 0.70
C SER A 232 6.33 -7.21 -0.24
N LYS A 233 6.41 -5.99 0.28
CA LYS A 233 6.33 -4.75 -0.54
C LYS A 233 7.53 -4.58 -1.49
N THR A 234 8.61 -5.33 -1.28
CA THR A 234 9.83 -5.26 -2.11
C THR A 234 10.28 -6.64 -2.58
N PRO A 235 10.71 -6.80 -3.85
CA PRO A 235 11.11 -8.10 -4.39
C PRO A 235 12.25 -8.77 -3.62
N ASN A 236 13.23 -8.01 -3.17
CA ASN A 236 14.41 -8.51 -2.47
C ASN A 236 14.12 -9.02 -1.03
N LYS A 237 12.94 -8.71 -0.49
CA LYS A 237 12.46 -9.22 0.80
C LYS A 237 11.33 -10.23 0.64
N ALA A 238 10.99 -10.61 -0.60
CA ALA A 238 9.93 -11.56 -0.88
C ALA A 238 10.26 -12.93 -0.27
N GLN A 239 9.28 -13.48 0.45
CA GLN A 239 9.38 -14.84 1.00
C GLN A 239 9.41 -15.85 -0.15
N THR A 240 10.06 -16.99 0.07
CA THR A 240 10.09 -18.07 -0.91
C THR A 240 9.13 -19.17 -0.48
N VAL A 241 8.17 -19.47 -1.33
CA VAL A 241 7.20 -20.55 -1.16
C VAL A 241 7.60 -21.74 -2.03
N GLU A 242 7.52 -22.91 -1.45
CA GLU A 242 7.81 -24.16 -2.12
C GLU A 242 6.54 -24.74 -2.73
N LEU A 243 6.56 -24.96 -4.04
CA LEU A 243 5.54 -25.73 -4.74
C LEU A 243 5.83 -27.23 -4.58
N LYS A 244 4.83 -27.98 -4.16
CA LYS A 244 4.92 -29.45 -3.99
C LYS A 244 4.14 -30.16 -5.10
N TRP A 245 4.66 -31.28 -5.57
CA TRP A 245 3.97 -32.14 -6.52
C TRP A 245 2.82 -32.89 -5.81
N ASP A 246 1.60 -32.75 -6.31
CA ASP A 246 0.42 -33.43 -5.78
C ASP A 246 0.05 -34.75 -6.49
N GLY A 247 0.84 -35.16 -7.47
CA GLY A 247 0.60 -36.32 -8.34
C GLY A 247 0.19 -35.90 -9.76
N ASN A 248 -0.21 -34.65 -9.98
CA ASN A 248 -0.69 -34.15 -11.26
C ASN A 248 -0.05 -32.79 -11.65
N GLN A 249 0.23 -31.96 -10.67
CA GLN A 249 0.78 -30.61 -10.84
C GLN A 249 1.54 -30.16 -9.58
N TYR A 250 2.31 -29.09 -9.70
CA TYR A 250 2.93 -28.43 -8.57
C TYR A 250 1.94 -27.48 -7.93
N THR A 251 1.80 -27.51 -6.61
CA THR A 251 0.80 -26.70 -5.90
C THR A 251 1.34 -26.16 -4.58
N ALA A 252 0.83 -25.00 -4.18
CA ALA A 252 0.94 -24.45 -2.84
C ALA A 252 -0.34 -23.73 -2.49
N THR A 253 -0.75 -23.83 -1.21
CA THR A 253 -1.88 -23.06 -0.67
C THR A 253 -1.36 -22.21 0.48
N LEU A 254 -1.66 -20.92 0.44
CA LEU A 254 -1.23 -19.92 1.40
C LEU A 254 -2.46 -19.29 2.04
N THR A 255 -2.40 -19.07 3.35
CA THR A 255 -3.46 -18.37 4.08
C THR A 255 -3.00 -16.98 4.43
N ASP A 256 -3.84 -16.00 4.13
CA ASP A 256 -3.62 -14.59 4.41
C ASP A 256 -4.25 -14.18 5.73
N SER A 257 -3.43 -13.95 6.75
CA SER A 257 -3.90 -13.45 8.04
C SER A 257 -4.27 -11.96 8.04
N ASN A 258 -4.00 -11.25 6.95
CA ASN A 258 -4.39 -9.86 6.77
C ASN A 258 -5.74 -9.72 6.05
N HIS A 259 -6.35 -10.81 5.60
CA HIS A 259 -7.68 -10.85 4.97
C HIS A 259 -7.84 -9.93 3.74
N VAL A 260 -6.77 -9.77 2.95
CA VAL A 260 -6.75 -8.87 1.79
C VAL A 260 -6.42 -9.55 0.46
N VAL A 261 -6.07 -10.83 0.47
CA VAL A 261 -5.59 -11.57 -0.71
C VAL A 261 -6.59 -11.54 -1.88
N SER A 262 -7.88 -11.56 -1.61
CA SER A 262 -8.95 -11.48 -2.61
C SER A 262 -8.99 -10.14 -3.36
N ASN A 263 -8.37 -9.09 -2.81
CA ASN A 263 -8.32 -7.77 -3.42
C ASN A 263 -7.15 -7.60 -4.39
N TYR A 264 -6.31 -8.64 -4.54
CA TYR A 264 -5.09 -8.59 -5.35
C TYR A 264 -5.23 -9.39 -6.64
N THR A 265 -4.68 -8.84 -7.72
CA THR A 265 -4.46 -9.54 -8.97
C THR A 265 -3.03 -10.05 -9.03
N PHE A 266 -2.86 -11.35 -9.23
CA PHE A 266 -1.56 -12.01 -9.27
C PHE A 266 -1.09 -12.16 -10.71
N THR A 267 0.21 -11.97 -10.94
CA THR A 267 0.86 -12.10 -12.25
C THR A 267 2.20 -12.81 -12.14
N SER A 268 2.57 -13.52 -13.20
CA SER A 268 3.84 -14.24 -13.32
C SER A 268 4.33 -14.18 -14.75
N ASN A 269 5.65 -14.30 -14.93
CA ASN A 269 6.28 -14.48 -16.24
C ASN A 269 6.22 -15.94 -16.73
N LEU A 270 5.77 -16.87 -15.88
CA LEU A 270 5.56 -18.27 -16.25
C LEU A 270 4.21 -18.46 -16.94
N VAL A 271 4.22 -19.19 -18.05
CA VAL A 271 3.02 -19.37 -18.91
C VAL A 271 2.02 -20.35 -18.30
N ASP A 272 2.48 -21.33 -17.50
CA ASP A 272 1.66 -22.45 -17.01
C ASP A 272 1.33 -22.36 -15.53
N ILE A 273 1.38 -21.15 -14.96
CA ILE A 273 1.03 -20.91 -13.57
C ILE A 273 -0.37 -20.31 -13.46
N THR A 274 -1.14 -20.78 -12.49
CA THR A 274 -2.49 -20.28 -12.18
C THR A 274 -2.58 -19.86 -10.73
N PHE A 275 -3.36 -18.81 -10.48
CA PHE A 275 -3.65 -18.28 -9.17
C PHE A 275 -5.15 -18.33 -8.93
N THR A 276 -5.56 -18.93 -7.83
CA THR A 276 -6.96 -18.99 -7.42
C THR A 276 -7.08 -18.48 -6.01
N THR A 277 -7.87 -17.43 -5.82
CA THR A 277 -8.18 -16.89 -4.48
C THR A 277 -9.55 -17.39 -4.03
N ASN A 278 -9.65 -17.78 -2.78
CA ASN A 278 -10.89 -18.12 -2.13
C ASN A 278 -10.84 -17.59 -0.70
N ASP A 279 -11.68 -16.60 -0.38
CA ASP A 279 -11.65 -15.85 0.88
C ASP A 279 -10.22 -15.40 1.22
N ASP A 280 -9.64 -15.96 2.27
CA ASP A 280 -8.30 -15.62 2.76
C ASP A 280 -7.21 -16.56 2.22
N THR A 281 -7.50 -17.38 1.24
CA THR A 281 -6.53 -18.33 0.71
C THR A 281 -6.14 -18.00 -0.73
N LEU A 282 -4.85 -18.21 -1.03
CA LEU A 282 -4.29 -18.23 -2.37
C LEU A 282 -3.81 -19.64 -2.68
N THR A 283 -4.37 -20.26 -3.70
CA THR A 283 -3.85 -21.51 -4.28
C THR A 283 -3.08 -21.19 -5.55
N ILE A 284 -1.83 -21.62 -5.60
CA ILE A 284 -0.93 -21.49 -6.74
C ILE A 284 -0.74 -22.86 -7.34
N THR A 285 -0.96 -23.00 -8.64
CA THR A 285 -0.70 -24.26 -9.36
C THR A 285 0.17 -24.02 -10.58
N ALA A 286 1.07 -24.94 -10.88
CA ALA A 286 1.93 -24.92 -12.05
C ALA A 286 2.03 -26.31 -12.66
N LYS A 287 1.85 -26.45 -13.97
CA LYS A 287 1.98 -27.73 -14.69
C LYS A 287 3.42 -28.16 -14.82
N THR A 288 4.34 -27.22 -14.94
CA THR A 288 5.77 -27.45 -15.07
C THR A 288 6.52 -26.84 -13.89
N ALA A 289 7.58 -27.51 -13.43
CA ALA A 289 8.47 -26.96 -12.42
C ALA A 289 9.23 -25.77 -12.97
N PRO A 290 9.25 -24.61 -12.29
CA PRO A 290 10.19 -23.56 -12.64
C PRO A 290 11.63 -24.04 -12.41
N ALA A 291 12.49 -23.85 -13.40
CA ALA A 291 13.90 -24.27 -13.32
C ALA A 291 14.70 -23.49 -12.28
N GLU A 292 14.29 -22.28 -12.01
CA GLU A 292 14.90 -21.34 -11.05
C GLU A 292 13.80 -20.72 -10.19
N PRO A 293 14.12 -20.14 -9.02
CA PRO A 293 13.16 -19.38 -8.26
C PRO A 293 12.54 -18.25 -9.10
N VAL A 294 11.23 -18.15 -9.08
CA VAL A 294 10.45 -17.18 -9.87
C VAL A 294 9.75 -16.20 -8.92
N THR A 295 9.88 -14.92 -9.22
CA THR A 295 9.15 -13.88 -8.50
C THR A 295 7.75 -13.71 -9.09
N ILE A 296 6.76 -13.84 -8.25
CA ILE A 296 5.36 -13.51 -8.49
C ILE A 296 5.12 -12.09 -8.03
N SER A 297 4.40 -11.32 -8.82
CA SER A 297 3.89 -10.01 -8.42
C SER A 297 2.39 -10.04 -8.23
N ALA A 298 1.92 -9.29 -7.26
CA ALA A 298 0.52 -9.03 -7.04
C ALA A 298 0.27 -7.53 -6.97
N SER A 299 -0.86 -7.07 -7.47
CA SER A 299 -1.22 -5.66 -7.48
C SER A 299 -2.66 -5.45 -7.04
N LYS A 300 -2.89 -4.38 -6.29
CA LYS A 300 -4.20 -3.84 -5.93
C LYS A 300 -4.28 -2.43 -6.48
N ASN A 301 -5.30 -2.17 -7.31
CA ASN A 301 -5.49 -0.87 -7.94
C ASN A 301 -6.27 0.06 -7.01
N ASN A 302 -5.58 0.66 -6.07
CA ASN A 302 -6.14 1.68 -5.21
C ASN A 302 -6.07 3.06 -5.87
N ILE A 303 -6.90 3.96 -5.34
CA ILE A 303 -7.01 5.36 -5.75
C ILE A 303 -6.92 6.26 -4.52
N ARG A 304 -6.37 7.44 -4.68
CA ARG A 304 -6.40 8.52 -3.68
C ARG A 304 -6.80 9.84 -4.33
N LYS A 305 -7.10 10.84 -3.53
CA LYS A 305 -7.28 12.21 -4.04
C LYS A 305 -5.93 12.82 -4.41
N GLY A 306 -5.92 13.62 -5.43
CA GLY A 306 -4.86 14.60 -5.65
C GLY A 306 -4.92 15.68 -4.56
N VAL A 307 -3.77 16.29 -4.26
CA VAL A 307 -3.64 17.33 -3.23
C VAL A 307 -3.24 18.64 -3.91
N VAL A 308 -4.00 19.68 -3.66
CA VAL A 308 -3.71 21.05 -4.09
C VAL A 308 -3.42 21.88 -2.85
N VAL A 309 -2.33 22.62 -2.87
CA VAL A 309 -1.95 23.54 -1.80
C VAL A 309 -2.37 24.96 -2.16
N TRP A 310 -2.84 25.68 -1.18
CA TRP A 310 -3.17 27.10 -1.23
C TRP A 310 -2.27 27.85 -0.25
N SER A 311 -1.39 28.70 -0.77
CA SER A 311 -0.32 29.38 -0.05
C SER A 311 -0.19 30.83 -0.49
N ASP A 312 0.44 31.67 0.30
CA ASP A 312 0.85 33.02 -0.07
C ASP A 312 2.20 33.08 -0.80
N GLY A 313 2.84 31.91 -1.00
CA GLY A 313 4.09 31.79 -1.74
C GLY A 313 5.28 31.35 -0.87
N HIS A 314 5.08 31.06 0.40
CA HIS A 314 6.08 30.39 1.22
C HIS A 314 5.93 28.86 1.18
N TYR A 315 6.86 28.14 1.77
CA TYR A 315 6.86 26.67 1.85
C TYR A 315 7.14 26.25 3.29
N GLY A 316 6.16 25.56 3.89
CA GLY A 316 6.26 25.17 5.29
C GLY A 316 5.92 26.29 6.28
N PRO A 317 6.14 26.10 7.60
CA PRO A 317 5.51 26.89 8.66
C PRO A 317 6.10 28.28 8.90
N ASP A 318 7.00 28.75 8.07
CA ASP A 318 7.66 30.06 8.24
C ASP A 318 6.82 31.25 7.72
N GLY A 319 5.62 30.96 7.22
CA GLY A 319 4.74 31.96 6.64
C GLY A 319 4.03 32.82 7.66
N THR A 320 3.59 33.98 7.19
CA THR A 320 2.72 34.87 7.97
C THR A 320 1.26 34.50 7.86
N MET A 321 0.93 33.62 6.92
CA MET A 321 -0.42 33.21 6.58
C MET A 321 -0.46 31.68 6.40
N GLN A 322 -1.33 31.03 7.11
CA GLN A 322 -1.45 29.59 7.15
C GLN A 322 -1.71 28.96 5.78
N ASP A 323 -0.89 28.02 5.38
CA ASP A 323 -1.12 27.19 4.21
C ASP A 323 -2.22 26.16 4.44
N ALA A 324 -2.92 25.82 3.36
CA ALA A 324 -4.00 24.86 3.43
C ALA A 324 -4.07 23.99 2.18
N VAL A 325 -4.73 22.85 2.30
CA VAL A 325 -4.91 21.91 1.19
C VAL A 325 -6.39 21.66 0.91
N THR A 326 -6.67 21.44 -0.37
CA THR A 326 -7.94 20.92 -0.85
C THR A 326 -7.70 19.64 -1.66
N TYR A 327 -8.72 18.79 -1.75
CA TYR A 327 -8.65 17.65 -2.64
C TYR A 327 -8.80 18.07 -4.11
N ALA A 328 -8.13 17.35 -4.98
CA ALA A 328 -8.29 17.41 -6.43
C ALA A 328 -8.90 16.11 -6.97
N ALA A 329 -8.93 15.97 -8.29
CA ALA A 329 -9.41 14.75 -8.91
C ALA A 329 -8.62 13.52 -8.43
N THR A 330 -9.27 12.38 -8.52
CA THR A 330 -8.72 11.08 -8.11
C THR A 330 -7.52 10.69 -8.97
N VAL A 331 -6.48 10.18 -8.34
CA VAL A 331 -5.29 9.63 -8.96
C VAL A 331 -5.10 8.17 -8.57
N THR A 332 -4.38 7.40 -9.39
CA THR A 332 -4.03 6.02 -9.08
C THR A 332 -3.03 5.96 -7.93
N ASP A 333 -3.20 5.00 -7.05
CA ASP A 333 -2.30 4.73 -5.91
C ASP A 333 -2.11 3.20 -5.75
N PRO A 334 -1.49 2.54 -6.76
CA PRO A 334 -1.40 1.09 -6.79
C PRO A 334 -0.50 0.56 -5.70
N VAL A 335 -0.92 -0.54 -5.09
CA VAL A 335 -0.13 -1.28 -4.10
C VAL A 335 0.40 -2.55 -4.75
N GLN A 336 1.71 -2.75 -4.66
CA GLN A 336 2.39 -3.94 -5.17
C GLN A 336 2.91 -4.82 -4.04
N ALA A 337 2.90 -6.13 -4.28
CA ALA A 337 3.46 -7.13 -3.39
C ALA A 337 4.13 -8.24 -4.18
N PHE A 338 5.11 -8.90 -3.56
CA PHE A 338 5.98 -9.88 -4.22
C PHE A 338 6.11 -11.15 -3.39
N LEU A 339 6.23 -12.28 -4.10
CA LEU A 339 6.43 -13.61 -3.55
C LEU A 339 7.38 -14.38 -4.47
N ASN A 340 8.29 -15.18 -3.91
CA ASN A 340 9.14 -16.07 -4.70
C ASN A 340 8.61 -17.49 -4.64
N LEU A 341 8.65 -18.21 -5.76
CA LEU A 341 8.32 -19.62 -5.86
C LEU A 341 9.56 -20.42 -6.16
N LYS A 342 9.69 -21.58 -5.54
CA LYS A 342 10.68 -22.59 -5.88
C LYS A 342 10.03 -23.99 -5.85
N VAL A 343 10.70 -24.96 -6.44
CA VAL A 343 10.36 -26.37 -6.32
C VAL A 343 11.48 -27.08 -5.57
N SER A 344 11.13 -27.98 -4.66
CA SER A 344 12.13 -28.86 -4.05
C SER A 344 12.47 -30.00 -4.97
N TYR A 345 13.76 -30.24 -5.11
CA TYR A 345 14.28 -31.41 -5.76
C TYR A 345 14.36 -32.56 -4.76
N GLY A 346 14.03 -33.76 -5.22
CA GLY A 346 14.19 -34.99 -4.49
C GLY A 346 15.46 -35.73 -4.84
N SER A 347 15.63 -36.90 -4.28
CA SER A 347 16.64 -37.87 -4.69
C SER A 347 16.04 -39.26 -4.73
N ALA A 348 16.63 -40.15 -5.52
CA ALA A 348 16.28 -41.56 -5.56
C ALA A 348 17.51 -42.41 -5.30
N LYS A 349 17.34 -43.42 -4.48
CA LYS A 349 18.36 -44.46 -4.29
C LYS A 349 17.85 -45.77 -4.86
N ILE A 350 18.59 -46.32 -5.82
CA ILE A 350 18.35 -47.64 -6.41
C ILE A 350 19.28 -48.61 -5.72
N VAL A 351 18.76 -49.75 -5.32
CA VAL A 351 19.54 -50.83 -4.70
C VAL A 351 19.32 -52.10 -5.53
N LYS A 352 20.38 -52.58 -6.14
CA LYS A 352 20.43 -53.83 -6.89
C LYS A 352 20.86 -54.96 -5.95
N THR A 353 20.11 -56.04 -5.96
CA THR A 353 20.48 -57.32 -5.31
C THR A 353 20.65 -58.42 -6.35
N SER A 354 21.54 -59.38 -6.09
CA SER A 354 21.77 -60.52 -6.95
C SER A 354 22.06 -61.76 -6.09
N GLU A 355 21.59 -62.91 -6.52
CA GLU A 355 21.79 -64.17 -5.81
C GLU A 355 23.27 -64.60 -5.78
N ASP A 356 24.06 -64.25 -6.76
CA ASP A 356 25.49 -64.54 -6.85
C ASP A 356 26.39 -63.44 -6.24
N GLY A 357 25.75 -62.40 -5.65
CA GLY A 357 26.43 -61.27 -5.02
C GLY A 357 27.08 -60.30 -5.97
N LYS A 358 26.94 -60.45 -7.30
CA LYS A 358 27.49 -59.54 -8.30
C LYS A 358 26.56 -58.33 -8.51
N VAL A 359 26.85 -57.28 -7.81
CA VAL A 359 26.04 -56.04 -7.83
C VAL A 359 26.84 -54.79 -8.27
N ASP A 360 28.13 -54.93 -8.47
CA ASP A 360 29.03 -53.83 -8.80
C ASP A 360 29.08 -53.56 -10.32
N ASN A 361 29.15 -52.27 -10.69
CA ASN A 361 29.35 -51.81 -12.07
C ASN A 361 28.23 -52.23 -13.05
N LEU A 362 27.03 -52.54 -12.58
CA LEU A 362 25.85 -52.80 -13.40
C LEU A 362 25.28 -51.50 -13.92
N THR A 363 24.89 -51.52 -15.22
CA THR A 363 24.44 -50.33 -15.89
C THR A 363 22.92 -50.18 -15.90
N PHE A 364 22.42 -49.02 -15.58
CA PHE A 364 20.99 -48.65 -15.61
C PHE A 364 20.81 -47.40 -16.45
N THR A 365 19.68 -47.29 -17.11
CA THR A 365 19.19 -46.03 -17.68
C THR A 365 18.05 -45.52 -16.79
N VAL A 366 18.09 -44.20 -16.55
CA VAL A 366 17.05 -43.49 -15.82
C VAL A 366 16.46 -42.43 -16.71
N THR A 367 15.16 -42.53 -16.97
CA THR A 367 14.44 -41.61 -17.87
C THR A 367 13.20 -41.04 -17.15
N GLY A 368 12.86 -39.82 -17.43
CA GLY A 368 11.68 -39.11 -16.86
C GLY A 368 11.98 -37.62 -16.61
N ASN A 369 11.00 -36.79 -16.67
CA ASN A 369 11.07 -35.33 -16.41
C ASN A 369 12.29 -34.64 -17.04
N GLY A 370 12.58 -34.93 -18.31
CA GLY A 370 13.70 -34.35 -19.05
C GLY A 370 15.07 -34.99 -18.74
N ILE A 371 15.14 -35.97 -17.84
CA ILE A 371 16.36 -36.74 -17.57
C ILE A 371 16.41 -37.95 -18.47
N ASN A 372 17.56 -38.15 -19.07
CA ASN A 372 17.96 -39.40 -19.74
C ASN A 372 19.44 -39.61 -19.43
N GLN A 373 19.72 -40.38 -18.42
CA GLN A 373 21.10 -40.61 -17.96
C GLN A 373 21.38 -42.10 -17.77
N THR A 374 22.61 -42.49 -18.05
CA THR A 374 23.14 -43.81 -17.79
C THR A 374 23.95 -43.76 -16.49
N VAL A 375 23.64 -44.63 -15.54
CA VAL A 375 24.26 -44.69 -14.22
C VAL A 375 24.73 -46.10 -13.94
N LYS A 376 25.67 -46.26 -13.00
CA LYS A 376 26.20 -47.57 -12.64
C LYS A 376 26.16 -47.78 -11.14
N THR A 377 25.90 -49.01 -10.73
CA THR A 377 25.97 -49.43 -9.34
C THR A 377 27.41 -49.36 -8.81
N ASN A 378 27.52 -49.02 -7.53
CA ASN A 378 28.76 -49.14 -6.77
C ASN A 378 28.99 -50.58 -6.28
N SER A 379 30.04 -50.80 -5.52
CA SER A 379 30.38 -52.12 -4.93
C SER A 379 29.34 -52.69 -3.95
N LYS A 380 28.40 -51.85 -3.51
CA LYS A 380 27.25 -52.24 -2.64
C LYS A 380 25.97 -52.45 -3.44
N GLY A 381 26.01 -52.32 -4.77
CA GLY A 381 24.85 -52.40 -5.63
C GLY A 381 23.97 -51.10 -5.60
N GLU A 382 24.49 -49.98 -5.12
CA GLU A 382 23.71 -48.77 -4.91
C GLU A 382 23.99 -47.75 -6.03
N ILE A 383 22.95 -47.06 -6.45
CA ILE A 383 22.99 -45.83 -7.27
C ILE A 383 22.27 -44.74 -6.51
N GLN A 384 22.90 -43.58 -6.33
CA GLN A 384 22.28 -42.38 -5.83
C GLN A 384 22.08 -41.40 -6.97
N ILE A 385 20.86 -40.86 -7.11
CA ILE A 385 20.50 -39.84 -8.10
C ILE A 385 19.92 -38.67 -7.33
N ASP A 386 20.59 -37.54 -7.36
CA ASP A 386 20.21 -36.33 -6.67
C ASP A 386 19.61 -35.32 -7.67
N ASN A 387 18.97 -34.26 -7.13
CA ASN A 387 18.37 -33.18 -7.88
C ASN A 387 17.27 -33.63 -8.86
N LEU A 388 16.49 -34.62 -8.46
CA LEU A 388 15.34 -35.08 -9.22
C LEU A 388 14.15 -34.13 -8.99
N MET A 389 13.55 -33.65 -10.07
CA MET A 389 12.26 -33.00 -9.98
C MET A 389 11.19 -34.01 -9.52
N PRO A 390 10.21 -33.61 -8.70
CA PRO A 390 9.05 -34.48 -8.41
C PRO A 390 8.39 -34.95 -9.71
N GLY A 391 8.12 -36.28 -9.80
CA GLY A 391 7.51 -36.89 -10.98
C GLY A 391 7.74 -38.39 -11.07
N VAL A 392 7.41 -38.95 -12.21
CA VAL A 392 7.59 -40.37 -12.50
C VAL A 392 8.88 -40.61 -13.28
N TYR A 393 9.67 -41.54 -12.82
CA TYR A 393 10.91 -41.95 -13.44
C TYR A 393 10.86 -43.45 -13.74
N THR A 394 11.38 -43.80 -14.92
CA THR A 394 11.60 -45.19 -15.32
C THR A 394 13.07 -45.54 -15.17
N VAL A 395 13.34 -46.63 -14.44
CA VAL A 395 14.67 -47.17 -14.25
C VAL A 395 14.74 -48.49 -14.99
N THR A 396 15.64 -48.62 -15.94
CA THR A 396 15.79 -49.84 -16.74
C THR A 396 17.20 -50.36 -16.59
N GLU A 397 17.36 -51.59 -16.18
CA GLU A 397 18.62 -52.30 -16.19
C GLU A 397 19.00 -52.63 -17.64
N MET A 398 20.26 -52.40 -18.01
CA MET A 398 20.76 -52.80 -19.33
C MET A 398 20.92 -54.31 -19.36
N ASP A 399 20.49 -54.91 -20.47
CA ASP A 399 20.60 -56.36 -20.66
C ASP A 399 22.06 -56.82 -20.58
N TYR A 400 22.26 -57.86 -19.75
CA TYR A 400 23.52 -58.58 -19.71
C TYR A 400 23.25 -60.05 -20.12
N ASP A 401 24.04 -60.58 -21.03
CA ASP A 401 23.92 -61.93 -21.61
C ASP A 401 23.78 -63.11 -20.58
N LYS A 402 23.85 -62.84 -19.30
CA LYS A 402 23.85 -63.85 -18.22
C LYS A 402 22.72 -63.73 -17.20
N TYR A 403 21.89 -62.68 -17.29
CA TYR A 403 20.84 -62.46 -16.30
C TYR A 403 19.55 -62.01 -16.97
N GLU A 404 18.44 -62.68 -16.63
CA GLU A 404 17.12 -62.20 -16.99
C GLU A 404 16.64 -61.17 -15.95
N PRO A 405 16.20 -59.98 -16.37
CA PRO A 405 15.62 -59.02 -15.46
C PRO A 405 14.35 -59.62 -14.79
N GLN A 406 14.25 -59.51 -13.48
CA GLN A 406 12.97 -59.75 -12.81
C GLN A 406 12.20 -58.45 -12.69
N GLU A 407 10.93 -58.46 -13.11
CA GLU A 407 10.02 -57.32 -13.03
C GLU A 407 9.69 -56.92 -11.58
#